data_14ae9b4189cfcb6490603f577deec084
#
_entry.id   14ae9b4189cfcb6490603f577deec084
#
_cell.length_a   1.000
_cell.length_b   1.000
_cell.length_c   1.000
_cell.angle_alpha   90.00
_cell.angle_beta   90.00
_cell.angle_gamma   90.00
#
_symmetry.space_group_name_H-M   'P 1'
#
loop_
_entity.id
_entity.type
_entity.pdbx_description
1 polymer ?
#
loop_
_entity_poly.entity_id
_entity_poly.type
_entity_poly.pdbx_seq_one_letter_code
_entity_poly.pdbx_strand_id
1 'polypeptide(L)'
;MSEKFVFPDIDEIGIDTLDAISFAPRFNEYMYKTILPFCKGNILEIGSGIGNISHHFIATGAKITLTDIRSNYVDQLKEKYESKAVDILEMDLVHKDFDNVYEKYLGSFDSIFAMNVVEHIEDDSQAIINAKKLLAPQGNLIILVPAYQALYNTFDTALEHFRR
;
A
#
# COMPACT_ATOMS: atom_id res chain seq x y z
N MET A 1 2.82 11.39 27.66
CA MET A 1 3.29 11.58 26.27
C MET A 1 3.43 10.20 25.70
N SER A 2 2.52 9.75 24.85
CA SER A 2 2.67 8.47 24.16
C SER A 2 3.87 8.59 23.21
N GLU A 3 4.86 7.74 23.35
CA GLU A 3 5.90 7.60 22.36
C GLU A 3 5.20 7.32 21.01
N LYS A 4 5.54 8.11 19.99
CA LYS A 4 5.02 7.85 18.65
C LYS A 4 5.66 6.56 18.16
N PHE A 5 4.82 5.64 17.69
CA PHE A 5 5.30 4.47 16.98
C PHE A 5 6.06 4.96 15.73
N VAL A 6 7.31 4.56 15.63
CA VAL A 6 8.16 4.84 14.47
C VAL A 6 8.42 3.48 13.82
N PHE A 7 8.02 3.33 12.57
CA PHE A 7 8.34 2.11 11.82
C PHE A 7 9.86 1.90 11.79
N PRO A 8 10.36 0.72 12.15
CA PRO A 8 11.78 0.44 12.04
C PRO A 8 12.22 0.53 10.56
N ASP A 9 13.43 1.05 10.34
CA ASP A 9 14.01 1.17 8.99
C ASP A 9 14.20 -0.20 8.32
N ILE A 10 14.31 -1.27 9.11
CA ILE A 10 14.43 -2.65 8.66
C ILE A 10 13.32 -3.47 9.32
N ASP A 11 12.46 -4.02 8.50
CA ASP A 11 11.36 -4.93 8.87
C ASP A 11 11.77 -6.36 8.46
N GLU A 12 12.55 -7.03 9.30
CA GLU A 12 13.06 -8.38 9.02
C GLU A 12 11.91 -9.38 8.82
N ILE A 13 10.87 -9.32 9.66
CA ILE A 13 9.72 -10.23 9.58
C ILE A 13 8.84 -9.90 8.37
N GLY A 14 8.65 -8.62 8.08
CA GLY A 14 7.90 -8.18 6.91
C GLY A 14 8.63 -8.54 5.61
N ILE A 15 9.96 -8.36 5.55
CA ILE A 15 10.77 -8.79 4.39
C ILE A 15 10.63 -10.28 4.17
N ASP A 16 10.83 -11.12 5.20
CA ASP A 16 10.68 -12.57 5.10
C ASP A 16 9.26 -12.98 4.66
N THR A 17 8.24 -12.26 5.15
CA THR A 17 6.84 -12.51 4.78
C THR A 17 6.58 -12.10 3.33
N LEU A 18 7.05 -10.93 2.88
CA LEU A 18 6.91 -10.48 1.50
C LEU A 18 7.66 -11.37 0.53
N ASP A 19 8.85 -11.82 0.90
CA ASP A 19 9.63 -12.80 0.12
C ASP A 19 8.90 -14.14 0.05
N ALA A 20 8.39 -14.67 1.15
CA ALA A 20 7.59 -15.89 1.16
C ALA A 20 6.35 -15.78 0.25
N ILE A 21 5.66 -14.63 0.27
CA ILE A 21 4.51 -14.35 -0.59
C ILE A 21 4.95 -14.18 -2.05
N SER A 22 6.16 -13.70 -2.34
CA SER A 22 6.68 -13.60 -3.71
C SER A 22 6.77 -14.95 -4.40
N PHE A 23 7.00 -16.03 -3.64
CA PHE A 23 6.97 -17.42 -4.12
C PHE A 23 5.56 -18.01 -4.24
N ALA A 24 4.51 -17.23 -4.01
CA ALA A 24 3.11 -17.64 -4.14
C ALA A 24 2.42 -16.99 -5.37
N PRO A 25 2.88 -17.22 -6.61
CA PRO A 25 2.42 -16.49 -7.79
C PRO A 25 0.92 -16.66 -8.04
N ARG A 26 0.35 -17.82 -7.71
CA ARG A 26 -1.10 -18.04 -7.83
C ARG A 26 -1.92 -17.21 -6.85
N PHE A 27 -1.40 -16.98 -5.66
CA PHE A 27 -2.05 -16.13 -4.67
C PHE A 27 -2.01 -14.66 -5.12
N ASN A 28 -0.86 -14.16 -5.55
CA ASN A 28 -0.71 -12.80 -6.04
C ASN A 28 -1.58 -12.54 -7.28
N GLU A 29 -1.63 -13.50 -8.21
CA GLU A 29 -2.51 -13.44 -9.38
C GLU A 29 -3.99 -13.44 -8.98
N TYR A 30 -4.40 -14.24 -7.99
CA TYR A 30 -5.76 -14.25 -7.45
C TYR A 30 -6.12 -12.89 -6.85
N MET A 31 -5.24 -12.30 -6.03
CA MET A 31 -5.44 -10.99 -5.44
C MET A 31 -5.58 -9.91 -6.51
N TYR A 32 -4.66 -9.88 -7.48
CA TYR A 32 -4.75 -8.99 -8.64
C TYR A 32 -6.08 -9.12 -9.37
N LYS A 33 -6.48 -10.35 -9.74
CA LYS A 33 -7.75 -10.59 -10.46
C LYS A 33 -8.98 -10.19 -9.66
N THR A 34 -8.92 -10.28 -8.34
CA THR A 34 -10.02 -9.88 -7.45
C THR A 34 -10.24 -8.37 -7.45
N ILE A 35 -9.15 -7.58 -7.45
CA ILE A 35 -9.27 -6.11 -7.43
C ILE A 35 -9.37 -5.48 -8.81
N LEU A 36 -8.86 -6.16 -9.85
CA LEU A 36 -8.81 -5.64 -11.23
C LEU A 36 -10.15 -5.07 -11.74
N PRO A 37 -11.33 -5.68 -11.51
CA PRO A 37 -12.61 -5.13 -11.98
C PRO A 37 -12.95 -3.75 -11.41
N PHE A 38 -12.34 -3.37 -10.30
CA PHE A 38 -12.57 -2.10 -9.60
C PHE A 38 -11.47 -1.07 -9.89
N CYS A 39 -10.39 -1.47 -10.56
CA CYS A 39 -9.27 -0.61 -10.92
C CYS A 39 -9.43 -0.06 -12.33
N LYS A 40 -9.35 1.26 -12.48
CA LYS A 40 -9.47 1.96 -13.76
C LYS A 40 -8.61 3.24 -13.75
N GLY A 41 -8.31 3.76 -14.93
CA GLY A 41 -7.66 5.07 -15.10
C GLY A 41 -6.28 5.15 -14.46
N ASN A 42 -6.04 6.23 -13.72
CA ASN A 42 -4.83 6.42 -12.93
C ASN A 42 -4.96 5.66 -11.61
N ILE A 43 -4.06 4.73 -11.37
CA ILE A 43 -4.10 3.83 -10.20
C ILE A 43 -3.01 4.24 -9.22
N LEU A 44 -3.32 4.22 -7.92
CA LEU A 44 -2.35 4.31 -6.83
C LEU A 44 -2.35 3.01 -6.04
N GLU A 45 -1.19 2.42 -5.85
CA GLU A 45 -0.95 1.35 -4.89
C GLU A 45 -0.30 1.93 -3.64
N ILE A 46 -0.93 1.72 -2.50
CA ILE A 46 -0.42 2.11 -1.18
C ILE A 46 0.18 0.88 -0.52
N GLY A 47 1.44 0.98 -0.04
CA GLY A 47 2.16 -0.13 0.56
C GLY A 47 2.52 -1.19 -0.49
N SER A 48 3.20 -0.79 -1.56
CA SER A 48 3.58 -1.68 -2.66
C SER A 48 4.60 -2.76 -2.26
N GLY A 49 5.33 -2.55 -1.15
CA GLY A 49 6.40 -3.44 -0.71
C GLY A 49 7.42 -3.70 -1.82
N ILE A 50 7.66 -4.97 -2.14
CA ILE A 50 8.57 -5.38 -3.23
C ILE A 50 7.89 -5.51 -4.61
N GLY A 51 6.61 -5.10 -4.71
CA GLY A 51 5.86 -5.05 -5.96
C GLY A 51 5.19 -6.35 -6.36
N ASN A 52 4.77 -7.18 -5.39
CA ASN A 52 4.13 -8.48 -5.64
C ASN A 52 2.81 -8.38 -6.42
N ILE A 53 2.04 -7.32 -6.22
CA ILE A 53 0.80 -7.05 -6.96
C ILE A 53 1.07 -6.08 -8.12
N SER A 54 1.89 -5.06 -7.88
CA SER A 54 2.26 -4.03 -8.86
C SER A 54 2.66 -4.60 -10.21
N HIS A 55 3.45 -5.70 -10.22
CA HIS A 55 3.98 -6.27 -11.46
C HIS A 55 2.88 -6.74 -12.42
N HIS A 56 1.73 -7.17 -11.92
CA HIS A 56 0.60 -7.59 -12.76
C HIS A 56 -0.02 -6.38 -13.48
N PHE A 57 -0.18 -5.25 -12.79
CA PHE A 57 -0.68 -4.01 -13.38
C PHE A 57 0.32 -3.45 -14.40
N ILE A 58 1.60 -3.43 -14.05
CA ILE A 58 2.67 -2.96 -14.95
C ILE A 58 2.75 -3.81 -16.21
N ALA A 59 2.61 -5.14 -16.08
CA ALA A 59 2.65 -6.06 -17.23
C ALA A 59 1.50 -5.80 -18.23
N THR A 60 0.39 -5.24 -17.78
CA THR A 60 -0.74 -4.85 -18.66
C THR A 60 -0.63 -3.44 -19.21
N GLY A 61 0.41 -2.69 -18.86
CA GLY A 61 0.59 -1.29 -19.26
C GLY A 61 -0.33 -0.33 -18.51
N ALA A 62 -0.84 -0.69 -17.33
CA ALA A 62 -1.67 0.17 -16.50
C ALA A 62 -0.89 1.42 -16.05
N LYS A 63 -1.57 2.56 -15.96
CA LYS A 63 -1.02 3.79 -15.38
C LYS A 63 -1.07 3.68 -13.86
N ILE A 64 0.03 3.24 -13.27
CA ILE A 64 0.11 2.99 -11.84
C ILE A 64 1.24 3.80 -11.19
N THR A 65 0.92 4.42 -10.05
CA THR A 65 1.87 5.01 -9.12
C THR A 65 2.05 4.05 -7.94
N LEU A 66 3.30 3.80 -7.56
CA LEU A 66 3.66 2.89 -6.49
C LEU A 66 4.13 3.67 -5.28
N THR A 67 3.66 3.30 -4.09
CA THR A 67 4.08 3.97 -2.86
C THR A 67 4.34 2.98 -1.73
N ASP A 68 5.32 3.30 -0.90
CA ASP A 68 5.54 2.64 0.37
C ASP A 68 5.98 3.67 1.41
N ILE A 69 5.81 3.38 2.69
CA ILE A 69 6.30 4.24 3.77
C ILE A 69 7.78 4.02 4.02
N ARG A 70 8.31 2.85 3.64
CA ARG A 70 9.71 2.47 3.86
C ARG A 70 10.55 2.80 2.64
N SER A 71 11.58 3.62 2.83
CA SER A 71 12.49 4.05 1.76
C SER A 71 13.20 2.88 1.06
N ASN A 72 13.56 1.82 1.79
CA ASN A 72 14.20 0.64 1.22
C ASN A 72 13.31 -0.10 0.20
N TYR A 73 11.98 -0.14 0.40
CA TYR A 73 11.04 -0.69 -0.60
C TYR A 73 10.88 0.26 -1.78
N VAL A 74 10.81 1.57 -1.53
CA VAL A 74 10.77 2.58 -2.59
C VAL A 74 11.99 2.48 -3.51
N ASP A 75 13.18 2.26 -2.94
CA ASP A 75 14.41 2.10 -3.72
C ASP A 75 14.38 0.82 -4.58
N GLN A 76 13.95 -0.31 -4.03
CA GLN A 76 13.76 -1.56 -4.78
C GLN A 76 12.71 -1.42 -5.90
N LEU A 77 11.59 -0.73 -5.63
CA LEU A 77 10.57 -0.46 -6.63
C LEU A 77 11.10 0.40 -7.76
N LYS A 78 11.91 1.44 -7.46
CA LYS A 78 12.57 2.29 -8.47
C LYS A 78 13.52 1.48 -9.32
N GLU A 79 14.42 0.68 -8.73
CA GLU A 79 15.32 -0.19 -9.46
C GLU A 79 14.57 -1.09 -10.46
N LYS A 80 13.41 -1.61 -10.06
CA LYS A 80 12.64 -2.58 -10.84
C LYS A 80 11.68 -1.96 -11.85
N TYR A 81 11.09 -0.80 -11.52
CA TYR A 81 9.92 -0.28 -12.23
C TYR A 81 9.97 1.20 -12.62
N GLU A 82 11.05 1.97 -12.35
CA GLU A 82 11.12 3.41 -12.61
C GLU A 82 10.73 3.79 -14.05
N SER A 83 11.12 2.98 -15.03
CA SER A 83 10.78 3.22 -16.43
C SER A 83 9.38 2.77 -16.86
N LYS A 84 8.60 2.18 -15.95
CA LYS A 84 7.32 1.52 -16.25
C LYS A 84 6.16 2.04 -15.41
N ALA A 85 6.41 2.43 -14.16
CA ALA A 85 5.42 3.08 -13.32
C ALA A 85 5.29 4.56 -13.69
N VAL A 86 4.15 5.18 -13.36
CA VAL A 86 3.93 6.62 -13.56
C VAL A 86 4.79 7.43 -12.59
N ASP A 87 4.86 6.98 -11.33
CA ASP A 87 5.69 7.56 -10.28
C ASP A 87 5.96 6.50 -9.20
N ILE A 88 7.03 6.66 -8.43
CA ILE A 88 7.38 5.80 -7.30
C ILE A 88 7.92 6.69 -6.19
N LEU A 89 7.22 6.70 -5.03
CA LEU A 89 7.55 7.62 -3.95
C LEU A 89 7.24 7.05 -2.57
N GLU A 90 7.91 7.62 -1.57
CA GLU A 90 7.56 7.41 -0.17
C GLU A 90 6.25 8.13 0.16
N MET A 91 5.31 7.42 0.82
CA MET A 91 4.03 8.01 1.22
C MET A 91 3.60 7.53 2.60
N ASP A 92 3.44 8.49 3.51
CA ASP A 92 2.83 8.32 4.82
C ASP A 92 1.39 8.85 4.80
N LEU A 93 0.41 7.95 4.88
CA LEU A 93 -1.01 8.32 4.87
C LEU A 93 -1.45 9.11 6.11
N VAL A 94 -0.67 9.13 7.19
CA VAL A 94 -0.97 9.88 8.41
C VAL A 94 0.01 11.04 8.63
N HIS A 95 0.71 11.46 7.57
CA HIS A 95 1.62 12.59 7.63
C HIS A 95 0.90 13.85 8.11
N LYS A 96 1.49 14.59 9.06
CA LYS A 96 0.86 15.76 9.70
C LYS A 96 0.52 16.87 8.71
N ASP A 97 1.35 17.05 7.68
CA ASP A 97 1.20 18.07 6.64
C ASP A 97 0.85 17.41 5.29
N PHE A 98 -0.06 16.43 5.33
CA PHE A 98 -0.40 15.57 4.20
C PHE A 98 -0.77 16.37 2.96
N ASP A 99 -1.63 17.38 3.11
CA ASP A 99 -2.19 18.11 1.99
C ASP A 99 -1.12 18.95 1.24
N ASN A 100 -0.13 19.47 1.95
CA ASN A 100 0.98 20.20 1.32
C ASN A 100 2.01 19.26 0.71
N VAL A 101 2.38 18.19 1.44
CA VAL A 101 3.42 17.23 0.97
C VAL A 101 2.97 16.50 -0.28
N TYR A 102 1.68 16.15 -0.36
CA TYR A 102 1.12 15.38 -1.46
C TYR A 102 0.18 16.19 -2.36
N GLU A 103 0.30 17.51 -2.37
CA GLU A 103 -0.56 18.45 -3.12
C GLU A 103 -0.77 18.02 -4.58
N LYS A 104 0.30 17.64 -5.29
CA LYS A 104 0.24 17.24 -6.70
C LYS A 104 -0.58 15.97 -6.97
N TYR A 105 -0.86 15.18 -5.93
CA TYR A 105 -1.60 13.92 -6.04
C TYR A 105 -3.06 14.02 -5.59
N LEU A 106 -3.45 15.14 -4.97
CA LEU A 106 -4.82 15.35 -4.51
C LEU A 106 -5.79 15.29 -5.69
N GLY A 107 -6.83 14.45 -5.57
CA GLY A 107 -7.85 14.28 -6.59
C GLY A 107 -7.38 13.65 -7.91
N SER A 108 -6.22 12.98 -7.92
CA SER A 108 -5.54 12.55 -9.15
C SER A 108 -5.77 11.10 -9.54
N PHE A 109 -6.30 10.26 -8.63
CA PHE A 109 -6.40 8.82 -8.86
C PHE A 109 -7.85 8.36 -9.05
N ASP A 110 -8.09 7.64 -10.13
CA ASP A 110 -9.39 6.99 -10.40
C ASP A 110 -9.60 5.73 -9.56
N SER A 111 -8.50 5.12 -9.11
CA SER A 111 -8.53 3.94 -8.25
C SER A 111 -7.34 3.97 -7.30
N ILE A 112 -7.60 3.64 -6.03
CA ILE A 112 -6.58 3.44 -5.01
C ILE A 112 -6.79 2.07 -4.41
N PHE A 113 -5.71 1.30 -4.23
CA PHE A 113 -5.79 0.08 -3.45
C PHE A 113 -4.67 -0.03 -2.41
N ALA A 114 -5.01 -0.65 -1.28
CA ALA A 114 -4.11 -0.96 -0.18
C ALA A 114 -4.36 -2.40 0.28
N MET A 115 -3.35 -3.26 0.16
CA MET A 115 -3.47 -4.69 0.41
C MET A 115 -2.59 -5.07 1.60
N ASN A 116 -3.20 -5.38 2.75
CA ASN A 116 -2.52 -5.66 4.01
C ASN A 116 -1.60 -4.50 4.44
N VAL A 117 -2.17 -3.31 4.52
CA VAL A 117 -1.47 -2.08 4.91
C VAL A 117 -2.16 -1.39 6.08
N VAL A 118 -3.48 -1.24 6.02
CA VAL A 118 -4.24 -0.40 6.97
C VAL A 118 -4.20 -0.96 8.38
N GLU A 119 -4.04 -2.26 8.54
CA GLU A 119 -3.84 -2.93 9.84
C GLU A 119 -2.56 -2.49 10.56
N HIS A 120 -1.55 -2.00 9.82
CA HIS A 120 -0.29 -1.47 10.36
C HIS A 120 -0.35 0.03 10.71
N ILE A 121 -1.47 0.70 10.44
CA ILE A 121 -1.62 2.13 10.70
C ILE A 121 -2.47 2.33 11.96
N GLU A 122 -1.89 2.97 13.00
CA GLU A 122 -2.59 3.19 14.27
C GLU A 122 -3.84 4.06 14.08
N ASP A 123 -3.73 5.18 13.36
CA ASP A 123 -4.86 6.05 12.98
C ASP A 123 -5.37 5.71 11.58
N ASP A 124 -6.02 4.56 11.45
CA ASP A 124 -6.62 4.10 10.20
C ASP A 124 -7.72 5.03 9.68
N SER A 125 -8.42 5.69 10.57
CA SER A 125 -9.44 6.67 10.21
C SER A 125 -8.83 7.86 9.47
N GLN A 126 -7.72 8.41 9.97
CA GLN A 126 -7.02 9.49 9.29
C GLN A 126 -6.41 9.01 7.97
N ALA A 127 -5.87 7.80 7.93
CA ALA A 127 -5.34 7.19 6.70
C ALA A 127 -6.42 7.10 5.61
N ILE A 128 -7.61 6.63 5.94
CA ILE A 128 -8.76 6.54 5.01
C ILE A 128 -9.21 7.94 4.56
N ILE A 129 -9.26 8.93 5.47
CA ILE A 129 -9.59 10.31 5.12
C ILE A 129 -8.58 10.87 4.12
N ASN A 130 -7.30 10.66 4.33
CA ASN A 130 -6.25 11.13 3.45
C ASN A 130 -6.23 10.36 2.11
N ALA A 131 -6.41 9.04 2.13
CA ALA A 131 -6.57 8.27 0.89
C ALA A 131 -7.76 8.79 0.04
N LYS A 132 -8.87 9.16 0.69
CA LYS A 132 -10.02 9.77 0.00
C LYS A 132 -9.67 11.11 -0.67
N LYS A 133 -8.78 11.92 -0.09
CA LYS A 133 -8.34 13.20 -0.71
C LYS A 133 -7.55 12.97 -2.01
N LEU A 134 -6.87 11.84 -2.12
CA LEU A 134 -6.12 11.47 -3.33
C LEU A 134 -7.03 11.00 -4.47
N LEU A 135 -8.27 10.56 -4.16
CA LEU A 135 -9.21 10.07 -5.17
C LEU A 135 -9.79 11.21 -6.02
N ALA A 136 -9.82 10.98 -7.32
CA ALA A 136 -10.64 11.75 -8.24
C ALA A 136 -12.15 11.57 -7.94
N PRO A 137 -13.02 12.50 -8.38
CA PRO A 137 -14.47 12.33 -8.24
C PRO A 137 -14.93 10.97 -8.80
N GLN A 138 -15.72 10.23 -8.02
CA GLN A 138 -16.19 8.87 -8.35
C GLN A 138 -15.08 7.81 -8.49
N GLY A 139 -13.90 8.06 -7.92
CA GLY A 139 -12.82 7.09 -7.79
C GLY A 139 -13.16 5.98 -6.77
N ASN A 140 -12.49 4.84 -6.90
CA ASN A 140 -12.66 3.69 -6.01
C ASN A 140 -11.50 3.59 -5.02
N LEU A 141 -11.80 3.38 -3.74
CA LEU A 141 -10.83 2.95 -2.73
C LEU A 141 -11.08 1.47 -2.40
N ILE A 142 -10.05 0.65 -2.57
CA ILE A 142 -10.10 -0.79 -2.33
C ILE A 142 -9.14 -1.09 -1.19
N ILE A 143 -9.65 -1.64 -0.09
CA ILE A 143 -8.85 -2.02 1.07
C ILE A 143 -9.04 -3.51 1.33
N LEU A 144 -7.95 -4.23 1.52
CA LEU A 144 -7.94 -5.58 2.02
C LEU A 144 -7.12 -5.62 3.30
N VAL A 145 -7.73 -6.17 4.35
CA VAL A 145 -7.12 -6.38 5.67
C VAL A 145 -7.50 -7.75 6.20
N PRO A 146 -6.74 -8.33 7.16
CA PRO A 146 -7.15 -9.54 7.84
C PRO A 146 -8.51 -9.38 8.51
N ALA A 147 -9.37 -10.41 8.40
CA ALA A 147 -10.72 -10.37 8.97
C ALA A 147 -10.78 -10.93 10.39
N TYR A 148 -11.84 -10.56 11.11
CA TYR A 148 -12.20 -11.07 12.43
C TYR A 148 -11.21 -10.71 13.54
N GLN A 149 -11.44 -9.59 14.21
CA GLN A 149 -10.67 -9.12 15.36
C GLN A 149 -10.50 -10.20 16.47
N ALA A 150 -11.47 -11.09 16.64
CA ALA A 150 -11.40 -12.18 17.60
C ALA A 150 -10.29 -13.22 17.30
N LEU A 151 -9.73 -13.21 16.10
CA LEU A 151 -8.61 -14.08 15.70
C LEU A 151 -7.24 -13.40 15.88
N TYR A 152 -7.21 -12.16 16.39
CA TYR A 152 -5.96 -11.45 16.67
C TYR A 152 -5.11 -12.25 17.66
N ASN A 153 -3.84 -12.46 17.34
CA ASN A 153 -2.95 -13.30 18.13
C ASN A 153 -1.48 -12.83 18.05
N THR A 154 -0.55 -13.61 18.59
CA THR A 154 0.88 -13.27 18.62
C THR A 154 1.53 -13.11 17.25
N PHE A 155 0.98 -13.73 16.22
CA PHE A 155 1.47 -13.55 14.84
C PHE A 155 1.12 -12.16 14.32
N ASP A 156 -0.10 -11.68 14.58
CA ASP A 156 -0.49 -10.31 14.22
C ASP A 156 0.39 -9.28 14.96
N THR A 157 0.68 -9.52 16.24
CA THR A 157 1.60 -8.66 17.01
C THR A 157 3.02 -8.66 16.43
N ALA A 158 3.53 -9.83 16.02
CA ALA A 158 4.87 -9.95 15.41
C ALA A 158 4.97 -9.24 14.04
N LEU A 159 3.83 -9.11 13.33
CA LEU A 159 3.71 -8.32 12.09
C LEU A 159 3.38 -6.84 12.35
N GLU A 160 3.43 -6.37 13.60
CA GLU A 160 3.13 -4.98 13.98
C GLU A 160 1.70 -4.53 13.59
N HIS A 161 0.74 -5.46 13.59
CA HIS A 161 -0.65 -5.11 13.38
C HIS A 161 -1.25 -4.44 14.63
N PHE A 162 -1.94 -3.32 14.47
CA PHE A 162 -2.76 -2.71 15.50
C PHE A 162 -4.12 -3.41 15.64
N ARG A 163 -4.59 -4.04 14.57
CA ARG A 163 -5.90 -4.70 14.46
C ARG A 163 -5.95 -5.72 13.31
N ARG A 164 -7.07 -6.40 13.25
CA ARG A 164 -7.50 -7.15 12.06
C ARG A 164 -8.67 -6.48 11.41
#